data_ef2620d9a74f9c4284dc1b32cabba3f5
#
_entry.id   ef2620d9a74f9c4284dc1b32cabba3f5
#
_cell.length_a   1.000
_cell.length_b   1.000
_cell.length_c   1.000
_cell.angle_alpha   90.00
_cell.angle_beta   90.00
_cell.angle_gamma   90.00
#
_symmetry.space_group_name_H-M   'P 1'
#
loop_
_entity.id
_entity.type
_entity.pdbx_description
1 polymer ?
#
loop_
_entity_poly.entity_id
_entity_poly.type
_entity_poly.pdbx_seq_one_letter_code
_entity_poly.pdbx_strand_id
1 'polypeptide(L)'
;EMSFVEQEDVLEVFEGLISHLFKEVRGVDIPKLEKMTWMDAMEQYGCDKPDLRFGMKIVDLTAVAKGKDFAVFNDAEYIGAICAPKCAGYTRKQLDELTEFVKRSQIGAKGLVYVKYNEDGTFKSSVDKFYTESDLKVWAETCKAEPGDLILILVGPKFKTLPQLCELRLEMGNRLGLRDKDVFKPLWVVDFPLLEWDEETQRFYAMHHPFTSPKPEDIPLMNTDPGKVRANAYDMVINGVEVGGGSIRIHDSALQSKMFDCLGFTHEAAQAQFGFLMGAFKFGAPPHGGIAFGFDRLASMFAGLDSIRDVIAFPKNNSGRDVMIDSPSEISPEQFKELGIQ
;
A
#
# COMPACT_ATOMS: atom_id res chain seq x y z
N GLU A 1 -17.27 -14.53 -5.96
CA GLU A 1 -18.03 -14.46 -4.72
C GLU A 1 -18.46 -15.86 -4.33
N MET A 2 -18.32 -16.22 -3.07
CA MET A 2 -18.57 -17.56 -2.53
C MET A 2 -19.49 -17.45 -1.31
N SER A 3 -20.36 -18.45 -1.11
CA SER A 3 -21.29 -18.54 0.03
C SER A 3 -20.80 -19.57 1.04
N PHE A 4 -21.15 -19.37 2.31
CA PHE A 4 -20.78 -20.25 3.42
C PHE A 4 -19.27 -20.44 3.57
N VAL A 5 -18.53 -19.35 3.45
CA VAL A 5 -17.06 -19.30 3.52
C VAL A 5 -16.56 -18.37 4.59
N GLU A 6 -15.38 -18.67 5.08
CA GLU A 6 -14.52 -17.80 5.88
C GLU A 6 -13.34 -17.28 5.03
N GLN A 7 -12.55 -16.36 5.58
CA GLN A 7 -11.40 -15.79 4.90
C GLN A 7 -10.47 -16.87 4.34
N GLU A 8 -10.14 -17.87 5.14
CA GLU A 8 -9.19 -18.91 4.77
C GLU A 8 -9.64 -19.72 3.54
N ASP A 9 -10.93 -20.00 3.41
CA ASP A 9 -11.48 -20.72 2.27
C ASP A 9 -11.27 -19.96 0.97
N VAL A 10 -11.47 -18.63 1.01
CA VAL A 10 -11.25 -17.75 -0.15
C VAL A 10 -9.76 -17.72 -0.50
N LEU A 11 -8.89 -17.53 0.52
CA LEU A 11 -7.44 -17.46 0.28
C LEU A 11 -6.92 -18.76 -0.33
N GLU A 12 -7.34 -19.94 0.18
CA GLU A 12 -6.90 -21.25 -0.32
C GLU A 12 -7.29 -21.46 -1.78
N VAL A 13 -8.54 -21.18 -2.16
CA VAL A 13 -9.01 -21.34 -3.54
C VAL A 13 -8.21 -20.46 -4.50
N PHE A 14 -8.00 -19.20 -4.15
CA PHE A 14 -7.35 -18.26 -5.06
C PHE A 14 -5.82 -18.33 -5.04
N GLU A 15 -5.21 -18.81 -3.96
CA GLU A 15 -3.82 -19.23 -3.96
C GLU A 15 -3.60 -20.37 -4.94
N GLY A 16 -4.50 -21.36 -4.94
CA GLY A 16 -4.50 -22.47 -5.92
C GLY A 16 -4.64 -21.97 -7.36
N LEU A 17 -5.55 -21.03 -7.61
CA LEU A 17 -5.73 -20.43 -8.93
C LEU A 17 -4.45 -19.73 -9.43
N ILE A 18 -3.85 -18.88 -8.62
CA ILE A 18 -2.64 -18.14 -8.99
C ILE A 18 -1.47 -19.10 -9.21
N SER A 19 -1.28 -20.07 -8.33
CA SER A 19 -0.24 -21.10 -8.50
C SER A 19 -0.41 -21.86 -9.82
N HIS A 20 -1.63 -22.24 -10.15
CA HIS A 20 -1.94 -22.91 -11.43
C HIS A 20 -1.63 -21.99 -12.62
N LEU A 21 -2.07 -20.73 -12.59
CA LEU A 21 -1.82 -19.78 -13.68
C LEU A 21 -0.32 -19.55 -13.92
N PHE A 22 0.47 -19.36 -12.87
CA PHE A 22 1.91 -19.19 -13.02
C PHE A 22 2.59 -20.44 -13.58
N LYS A 23 2.14 -21.63 -13.16
CA LYS A 23 2.64 -22.89 -13.68
C LYS A 23 2.35 -23.05 -15.16
N GLU A 24 1.09 -22.84 -15.57
CA GLU A 24 0.65 -23.08 -16.95
C GLU A 24 1.13 -21.99 -17.93
N VAL A 25 1.14 -20.73 -17.49
CA VAL A 25 1.45 -19.60 -18.39
C VAL A 25 2.94 -19.25 -18.40
N ARG A 26 3.61 -19.34 -17.24
CA ARG A 26 5.02 -18.94 -17.09
C ARG A 26 5.96 -20.12 -16.86
N GLY A 27 5.45 -21.31 -16.60
CA GLY A 27 6.26 -22.47 -16.22
C GLY A 27 6.95 -22.33 -14.86
N VAL A 28 6.46 -21.44 -13.98
CA VAL A 28 7.05 -21.13 -12.69
C VAL A 28 6.21 -21.71 -11.57
N ASP A 29 6.85 -22.45 -10.67
CA ASP A 29 6.23 -22.92 -9.45
C ASP A 29 6.30 -21.83 -8.38
N ILE A 30 5.15 -21.40 -7.88
CA ILE A 30 5.05 -20.40 -6.79
C ILE A 30 4.96 -21.14 -5.44
N PRO A 31 5.77 -20.75 -4.45
CA PRO A 31 5.65 -21.31 -3.10
C PRO A 31 4.32 -20.87 -2.47
N LYS A 32 3.95 -21.55 -1.37
CA LYS A 32 2.82 -21.10 -0.53
C LYS A 32 2.97 -19.63 -0.17
N LEU A 33 1.88 -18.86 -0.34
CA LEU A 33 1.89 -17.43 -0.08
C LEU A 33 2.03 -17.15 1.43
N GLU A 34 2.93 -16.24 1.76
CA GLU A 34 3.04 -15.71 3.11
C GLU A 34 1.89 -14.75 3.39
N LYS A 35 1.46 -14.68 4.66
CA LYS A 35 0.52 -13.66 5.13
C LYS A 35 1.28 -12.60 5.89
N MET A 36 1.00 -11.35 5.58
CA MET A 36 1.54 -10.18 6.26
C MET A 36 0.37 -9.29 6.68
N THR A 37 0.39 -8.77 7.91
CA THR A 37 -0.62 -7.80 8.31
C THR A 37 -0.39 -6.47 7.58
N TRP A 38 -1.47 -5.70 7.39
CA TRP A 38 -1.36 -4.36 6.82
C TRP A 38 -0.37 -3.49 7.61
N MET A 39 -0.40 -3.56 8.94
CA MET A 39 0.51 -2.79 9.78
C MET A 39 1.97 -3.18 9.56
N ASP A 40 2.27 -4.49 9.47
CA ASP A 40 3.63 -4.96 9.16
C ASP A 40 4.09 -4.52 7.77
N ALA A 41 3.19 -4.54 6.77
CA ALA A 41 3.48 -4.07 5.43
C ALA A 41 3.81 -2.56 5.43
N MET A 42 3.01 -1.76 6.12
CA MET A 42 3.24 -0.34 6.28
C MET A 42 4.53 -0.05 7.03
N GLU A 43 4.78 -0.67 8.19
CA GLU A 43 5.96 -0.39 9.00
C GLU A 43 7.27 -0.86 8.36
N GLN A 44 7.26 -2.03 7.70
CA GLN A 44 8.47 -2.61 7.13
C GLN A 44 8.76 -2.16 5.69
N TYR A 45 7.73 -1.77 4.93
CA TYR A 45 7.87 -1.47 3.50
C TYR A 45 7.26 -0.13 3.08
N GLY A 46 6.48 0.51 3.95
CA GLY A 46 5.88 1.83 3.75
C GLY A 46 4.64 1.83 2.84
N CYS A 47 4.09 0.68 2.50
CA CYS A 47 2.88 0.54 1.70
C CYS A 47 2.18 -0.79 1.96
N ASP A 48 0.91 -0.88 1.58
CA ASP A 48 0.05 -2.06 1.65
C ASP A 48 0.32 -3.11 0.53
N LYS A 49 1.21 -2.81 -0.39
CA LYS A 49 1.59 -3.67 -1.52
C LYS A 49 3.11 -3.77 -1.64
N PRO A 50 3.79 -4.44 -0.69
CA PRO A 50 5.24 -4.49 -0.65
C PRO A 50 5.83 -5.34 -1.80
N ASP A 51 6.94 -4.87 -2.35
CA ASP A 51 7.78 -5.66 -3.25
C ASP A 51 8.79 -6.47 -2.42
N LEU A 52 8.59 -7.78 -2.35
CA LEU A 52 9.42 -8.68 -1.54
C LEU A 52 10.61 -9.30 -2.30
N ARG A 53 10.87 -8.88 -3.53
CA ARG A 53 12.02 -9.38 -4.31
C ARG A 53 13.37 -8.99 -3.72
N PHE A 54 13.41 -7.99 -2.86
CA PHE A 54 14.62 -7.50 -2.22
C PHE A 54 14.35 -7.02 -0.78
N GLY A 55 15.40 -6.92 0.00
CA GLY A 55 15.38 -6.44 1.39
C GLY A 55 15.14 -4.94 1.53
N MET A 56 16.05 -4.22 2.21
CA MET A 56 15.94 -2.79 2.53
C MET A 56 14.65 -2.43 3.28
N LYS A 57 14.29 -3.22 4.29
CA LYS A 57 13.15 -2.89 5.16
C LYS A 57 13.35 -1.53 5.82
N ILE A 58 12.26 -0.83 6.04
CA ILE A 58 12.25 0.42 6.81
C ILE A 58 12.58 0.12 8.27
N VAL A 59 13.42 0.95 8.85
CA VAL A 59 13.86 0.87 10.24
C VAL A 59 13.51 2.19 10.94
N ASP A 60 12.88 2.11 12.10
CA ASP A 60 12.61 3.27 12.95
C ASP A 60 13.84 3.67 13.75
N LEU A 61 14.37 4.85 13.49
CA LEU A 61 15.49 5.46 14.21
C LEU A 61 15.05 6.52 15.24
N THR A 62 13.77 6.72 15.43
CA THR A 62 13.23 7.83 16.24
C THR A 62 13.82 7.85 17.65
N ALA A 63 13.91 6.70 18.30
CA ALA A 63 14.41 6.57 19.66
C ALA A 63 15.91 6.87 19.81
N VAL A 64 16.69 6.58 18.76
CA VAL A 64 18.18 6.67 18.81
C VAL A 64 18.74 7.92 18.12
N ALA A 65 17.91 8.61 17.32
CA ALA A 65 18.36 9.76 16.55
C ALA A 65 17.96 11.12 17.17
N LYS A 66 17.02 11.16 18.10
CA LYS A 66 16.62 12.37 18.83
C LYS A 66 17.59 12.71 19.96
N GLY A 67 17.42 13.93 20.53
CA GLY A 67 18.16 14.37 21.73
C GLY A 67 19.52 15.01 21.45
N LYS A 68 19.81 15.38 20.20
CA LYS A 68 20.99 16.15 19.81
C LYS A 68 20.59 17.54 19.31
N ASP A 69 21.58 18.40 19.03
CA ASP A 69 21.33 19.78 18.60
C ASP A 69 20.96 19.86 17.09
N PHE A 70 20.00 19.02 16.68
CA PHE A 70 19.46 18.97 15.31
C PHE A 70 17.93 19.04 15.34
N ALA A 71 17.39 20.25 15.21
CA ALA A 71 15.96 20.55 15.35
C ALA A 71 15.09 19.68 14.43
N VAL A 72 15.52 19.42 13.17
CA VAL A 72 14.77 18.63 12.20
C VAL A 72 14.41 17.23 12.74
N PHE A 73 15.31 16.60 13.50
CA PHE A 73 15.04 15.30 14.09
C PHE A 73 14.28 15.40 15.40
N ASN A 74 14.58 16.42 16.22
CA ASN A 74 13.90 16.60 17.51
C ASN A 74 12.41 16.90 17.34
N ASP A 75 12.06 17.71 16.33
CA ASP A 75 10.67 18.13 16.06
C ASP A 75 9.88 17.07 15.25
N ALA A 76 10.55 16.08 14.67
CA ALA A 76 9.88 15.05 13.89
C ALA A 76 9.10 14.08 14.79
N GLU A 77 7.92 13.65 14.37
CA GLU A 77 7.19 12.54 14.97
C GLU A 77 7.94 11.23 14.75
N TYR A 78 8.38 11.01 13.53
CA TYR A 78 8.98 9.78 13.05
C TYR A 78 10.26 10.04 12.26
N ILE A 79 11.29 9.21 12.48
CA ILE A 79 12.56 9.20 11.77
C ILE A 79 12.74 7.78 11.21
N GLY A 80 12.47 7.61 9.92
CA GLY A 80 12.56 6.31 9.27
C GLY A 80 13.75 6.23 8.33
N ALA A 81 14.36 5.06 8.25
CA ALA A 81 15.54 4.80 7.43
C ALA A 81 15.39 3.55 6.57
N ILE A 82 16.08 3.53 5.44
CA ILE A 82 16.41 2.31 4.69
C ILE A 82 17.92 2.18 4.58
N CYS A 83 18.42 0.93 4.53
CA CYS A 83 19.84 0.64 4.34
C CYS A 83 20.06 0.06 2.94
N ALA A 84 20.74 0.82 2.07
CA ALA A 84 21.07 0.42 0.71
C ALA A 84 22.44 -0.27 0.69
N PRO A 85 22.50 -1.57 0.35
CA PRO A 85 23.75 -2.33 0.43
C PRO A 85 24.77 -1.88 -0.61
N LYS A 86 26.04 -1.80 -0.21
CA LYS A 86 27.19 -1.46 -1.07
C LYS A 86 27.08 -0.11 -1.78
N CYS A 87 26.36 0.85 -1.19
CA CYS A 87 26.12 2.18 -1.76
C CYS A 87 26.91 3.31 -1.06
N ALA A 88 27.79 3.04 -0.10
CA ALA A 88 28.61 4.07 0.56
C ALA A 88 29.45 4.88 -0.44
N GLY A 89 29.85 4.26 -1.56
CA GLY A 89 30.59 4.91 -2.65
C GLY A 89 29.79 5.93 -3.47
N TYR A 90 28.51 6.15 -3.22
CA TYR A 90 27.69 7.12 -3.97
C TYR A 90 28.34 8.50 -3.92
N THR A 91 28.49 9.10 -5.10
CA THR A 91 29.01 10.46 -5.25
C THR A 91 28.01 11.49 -4.73
N ARG A 92 28.52 12.72 -4.50
CA ARG A 92 27.64 13.84 -4.12
C ARG A 92 26.51 14.03 -5.13
N LYS A 93 26.81 13.96 -6.42
CA LYS A 93 25.81 14.08 -7.48
C LYS A 93 24.68 13.05 -7.34
N GLN A 94 25.01 11.78 -7.10
CA GLN A 94 24.00 10.71 -6.92
C GLN A 94 23.16 10.93 -5.66
N LEU A 95 23.74 11.47 -4.58
CA LEU A 95 23.01 11.82 -3.36
C LEU A 95 22.10 13.04 -3.55
N ASP A 96 22.58 14.04 -4.31
CA ASP A 96 21.78 15.20 -4.69
C ASP A 96 20.60 14.77 -5.59
N GLU A 97 20.79 13.86 -6.53
CA GLU A 97 19.73 13.27 -7.37
C GLU A 97 18.68 12.53 -6.53
N LEU A 98 19.08 11.75 -5.51
CA LEU A 98 18.15 11.12 -4.58
C LEU A 98 17.38 12.14 -3.74
N THR A 99 18.06 13.21 -3.33
CA THR A 99 17.40 14.30 -2.58
C THR A 99 16.34 14.99 -3.44
N GLU A 100 16.64 15.28 -4.70
CA GLU A 100 15.66 15.86 -5.62
C GLU A 100 14.54 14.85 -5.96
N PHE A 101 14.84 13.56 -6.04
CA PHE A 101 13.83 12.52 -6.24
C PHE A 101 12.79 12.53 -5.12
N VAL A 102 13.20 12.51 -3.85
CA VAL A 102 12.26 12.47 -2.71
C VAL A 102 11.49 13.78 -2.52
N LYS A 103 12.01 14.91 -3.03
CA LYS A 103 11.34 16.22 -3.00
C LYS A 103 10.28 16.40 -4.08
N ARG A 104 10.20 15.53 -5.09
CA ARG A 104 9.16 15.62 -6.12
C ARG A 104 7.78 15.73 -5.48
N SER A 105 6.89 16.50 -6.08
CA SER A 105 5.54 16.75 -5.54
C SER A 105 4.73 15.48 -5.27
N GLN A 106 4.98 14.44 -6.06
CA GLN A 106 4.33 13.13 -5.90
C GLN A 106 4.80 12.37 -4.63
N ILE A 107 6.04 12.64 -4.15
CA ILE A 107 6.61 12.02 -2.96
C ILE A 107 6.50 12.96 -1.77
N GLY A 108 6.91 14.20 -1.94
CA GLY A 108 6.65 15.31 -1.00
C GLY A 108 7.52 15.29 0.26
N ALA A 109 8.68 14.62 0.26
CA ALA A 109 9.61 14.70 1.38
C ALA A 109 10.32 16.07 1.39
N LYS A 110 10.59 16.60 2.58
CA LYS A 110 11.25 17.91 2.74
C LYS A 110 12.76 17.88 2.44
N GLY A 111 13.39 16.73 2.55
CA GLY A 111 14.82 16.52 2.33
C GLY A 111 15.20 15.08 2.60
N LEU A 112 16.50 14.79 2.40
CA LEU A 112 17.07 13.48 2.63
C LEU A 112 18.32 13.63 3.51
N VAL A 113 18.39 12.91 4.61
CA VAL A 113 19.62 12.72 5.39
C VAL A 113 20.23 11.38 5.00
N TYR A 114 21.56 11.34 4.91
CA TYR A 114 22.27 10.10 4.61
C TYR A 114 23.45 9.87 5.56
N VAL A 115 23.77 8.59 5.76
CA VAL A 115 25.00 8.15 6.41
C VAL A 115 25.66 7.10 5.53
N LYS A 116 26.91 7.35 5.20
CA LYS A 116 27.81 6.39 4.54
C LYS A 116 28.53 5.61 5.62
N TYR A 117 28.45 4.30 5.60
CA TYR A 117 29.31 3.43 6.36
C TYR A 117 30.40 2.92 5.43
N ASN A 118 31.58 3.55 5.49
CA ASN A 118 32.67 3.27 4.56
C ASN A 118 33.28 1.89 4.81
N GLU A 119 33.95 1.33 3.78
CA GLU A 119 34.61 0.03 3.84
C GLU A 119 35.71 -0.07 4.94
N ASP A 120 36.32 1.07 5.27
CA ASP A 120 37.34 1.18 6.33
C ASP A 120 36.76 1.27 7.75
N GLY A 121 35.43 1.17 7.88
CA GLY A 121 34.72 1.25 9.15
C GLY A 121 34.40 2.68 9.62
N THR A 122 34.79 3.72 8.88
CA THR A 122 34.47 5.11 9.22
C THR A 122 33.08 5.52 8.74
N PHE A 123 32.53 6.58 9.33
CA PHE A 123 31.23 7.12 8.95
C PHE A 123 31.38 8.51 8.34
N LYS A 124 30.50 8.83 7.38
CA LYS A 124 30.33 10.16 6.83
C LYS A 124 28.84 10.44 6.61
N SER A 125 28.37 11.58 7.11
CA SER A 125 26.96 11.94 7.06
C SER A 125 26.74 13.36 6.54
N SER A 126 25.54 13.65 6.07
CA SER A 126 25.06 15.02 5.81
C SER A 126 24.86 15.83 7.09
N VAL A 127 24.88 15.18 8.25
CA VAL A 127 24.62 15.79 9.58
C VAL A 127 25.81 15.65 10.54
N ASP A 128 27.02 15.44 10.06
CA ASP A 128 28.26 15.29 10.83
C ASP A 128 28.51 16.43 11.87
N LYS A 129 27.91 17.61 11.64
CA LYS A 129 28.02 18.75 12.55
C LYS A 129 27.27 18.55 13.87
N PHE A 130 26.27 17.67 13.88
CA PHE A 130 25.34 17.48 15.00
C PHE A 130 25.50 16.13 15.69
N TYR A 131 26.09 15.14 14.99
CA TYR A 131 26.19 13.75 15.46
C TYR A 131 27.63 13.29 15.44
N THR A 132 28.02 12.60 16.51
CA THR A 132 29.33 11.98 16.62
C THR A 132 29.38 10.65 15.86
N GLU A 133 30.58 10.16 15.59
CA GLU A 133 30.78 8.83 14.99
C GLU A 133 30.12 7.73 15.83
N SER A 134 30.13 7.85 17.14
CA SER A 134 29.44 6.91 18.05
C SER A 134 27.92 6.91 17.83
N ASP A 135 27.31 8.08 17.60
CA ASP A 135 25.88 8.17 17.30
C ASP A 135 25.55 7.50 15.97
N LEU A 136 26.35 7.76 14.91
CA LEU A 136 26.17 7.16 13.60
C LEU A 136 26.37 5.65 13.61
N LYS A 137 27.26 5.14 14.46
CA LYS A 137 27.46 3.71 14.68
C LYS A 137 26.20 3.05 15.26
N VAL A 138 25.55 3.68 16.24
CA VAL A 138 24.27 3.19 16.80
C VAL A 138 23.18 3.12 15.72
N TRP A 139 23.12 4.10 14.80
CA TRP A 139 22.16 4.04 13.69
C TRP A 139 22.48 2.89 12.73
N ALA A 140 23.76 2.68 12.42
CA ALA A 140 24.20 1.58 11.57
C ALA A 140 23.87 0.23 12.19
N GLU A 141 24.13 0.04 13.48
CA GLU A 141 23.76 -1.17 14.23
C GLU A 141 22.24 -1.40 14.23
N THR A 142 21.45 -0.34 14.45
CA THR A 142 19.98 -0.40 14.41
C THR A 142 19.47 -0.80 13.02
N CYS A 143 20.07 -0.25 11.96
CA CYS A 143 19.77 -0.59 10.57
C CYS A 143 20.38 -1.93 10.14
N LYS A 144 21.20 -2.59 10.98
CA LYS A 144 21.99 -3.78 10.60
C LYS A 144 22.85 -3.53 9.36
N ALA A 145 23.40 -2.33 9.25
CA ALA A 145 24.24 -1.93 8.14
C ALA A 145 25.64 -2.54 8.27
N GLU A 146 26.24 -2.89 7.14
CA GLU A 146 27.61 -3.39 7.02
C GLU A 146 28.53 -2.34 6.42
N PRO A 147 29.87 -2.44 6.61
CA PRO A 147 30.81 -1.60 5.90
C PRO A 147 30.56 -1.63 4.37
N GLY A 148 30.50 -0.47 3.75
CA GLY A 148 30.13 -0.31 2.33
C GLY A 148 28.68 0.12 2.12
N ASP A 149 27.81 0.13 3.14
CA ASP A 149 26.41 0.45 3.01
C ASP A 149 26.10 1.96 3.13
N LEU A 150 24.96 2.35 2.59
CA LEU A 150 24.42 3.70 2.64
C LEU A 150 23.06 3.70 3.34
N ILE A 151 22.97 4.41 4.46
CA ILE A 151 21.69 4.62 5.18
C ILE A 151 21.07 5.91 4.67
N LEU A 152 19.81 5.83 4.27
CA LEU A 152 18.99 6.94 3.75
C LEU A 152 17.82 7.18 4.70
N ILE A 153 17.64 8.43 5.17
CA ILE A 153 16.73 8.76 6.27
C ILE A 153 15.76 9.84 5.83
N LEU A 154 14.47 9.62 6.06
CA LEU A 154 13.41 10.61 5.91
C LEU A 154 12.72 10.86 7.25
N VAL A 155 12.11 12.04 7.40
CA VAL A 155 11.49 12.47 8.67
C VAL A 155 10.17 13.20 8.43
N GLY A 156 9.25 13.04 9.36
CA GLY A 156 7.96 13.72 9.34
C GLY A 156 6.89 13.02 10.17
N PRO A 157 5.60 13.26 9.89
CA PRO A 157 4.52 12.46 10.43
C PRO A 157 4.62 11.01 9.94
N LYS A 158 4.45 10.03 10.86
CA LYS A 158 4.74 8.61 10.56
C LYS A 158 4.07 8.13 9.27
N PHE A 159 2.74 8.21 9.18
CA PHE A 159 1.99 7.69 8.05
C PHE A 159 2.14 8.50 6.74
N LYS A 160 2.74 9.69 6.79
CA LYS A 160 3.17 10.43 5.59
C LYS A 160 4.58 10.07 5.16
N THR A 161 5.45 9.74 6.10
CA THR A 161 6.86 9.41 5.84
C THR A 161 7.04 7.98 5.33
N LEU A 162 6.21 7.03 5.78
CA LEU A 162 6.27 5.64 5.35
C LEU A 162 6.11 5.47 3.82
N PRO A 163 5.09 6.06 3.16
CA PRO A 163 5.00 5.99 1.69
C PRO A 163 6.18 6.67 0.97
N GLN A 164 6.73 7.74 1.53
CA GLN A 164 7.92 8.40 0.97
C GLN A 164 9.15 7.49 1.02
N LEU A 165 9.31 6.73 2.11
CA LEU A 165 10.36 5.72 2.26
C LEU A 165 10.13 4.52 1.33
N CYS A 166 8.87 4.13 1.08
CA CYS A 166 8.53 3.12 0.09
C CYS A 166 9.03 3.53 -1.31
N GLU A 167 8.72 4.74 -1.75
CA GLU A 167 9.18 5.26 -3.05
C GLU A 167 10.71 5.30 -3.13
N LEU A 168 11.39 5.77 -2.08
CA LEU A 168 12.85 5.78 -2.01
C LEU A 168 13.42 4.36 -2.06
N ARG A 169 12.80 3.40 -1.36
CA ARG A 169 13.16 1.98 -1.37
C ARG A 169 13.04 1.38 -2.78
N LEU A 170 11.92 1.64 -3.46
CA LEU A 170 11.67 1.17 -4.83
C LEU A 170 12.66 1.78 -5.83
N GLU A 171 12.98 3.06 -5.70
CA GLU A 171 14.01 3.73 -6.52
C GLU A 171 15.39 3.10 -6.30
N MET A 172 15.78 2.83 -5.05
CA MET A 172 17.02 2.14 -4.77
C MET A 172 17.03 0.72 -5.32
N GLY A 173 15.90 -0.01 -5.21
CA GLY A 173 15.73 -1.32 -5.82
C GLY A 173 15.92 -1.30 -7.35
N ASN A 174 15.42 -0.27 -8.03
CA ASN A 174 15.63 -0.06 -9.46
C ASN A 174 17.11 0.22 -9.78
N ARG A 175 17.73 1.18 -9.08
CA ARG A 175 19.16 1.55 -9.31
C ARG A 175 20.12 0.39 -9.10
N LEU A 176 19.77 -0.52 -8.21
CA LEU A 176 20.57 -1.70 -7.88
C LEU A 176 20.20 -2.95 -8.71
N GLY A 177 19.21 -2.86 -9.60
CA GLY A 177 18.76 -3.99 -10.42
C GLY A 177 18.13 -5.13 -9.63
N LEU A 178 17.56 -4.85 -8.44
CA LEU A 178 17.01 -5.86 -7.53
C LEU A 178 15.56 -6.24 -7.84
N ARG A 179 14.93 -5.54 -8.79
CA ARG A 179 13.53 -5.76 -9.18
C ARG A 179 13.45 -6.60 -10.46
N ASP A 180 14.04 -7.79 -10.40
CA ASP A 180 14.01 -8.74 -11.52
C ASP A 180 12.56 -9.08 -11.89
N LYS A 181 12.21 -8.99 -13.18
CA LYS A 181 10.87 -9.23 -13.71
C LYS A 181 10.51 -10.72 -13.78
N ASP A 182 11.51 -11.59 -13.80
CA ASP A 182 11.32 -13.04 -13.86
C ASP A 182 11.25 -13.70 -12.46
N VAL A 183 11.46 -12.91 -11.40
CA VAL A 183 11.29 -13.34 -10.01
C VAL A 183 9.94 -12.88 -9.51
N PHE A 184 9.11 -13.81 -9.03
CA PHE A 184 7.78 -13.53 -8.49
C PHE A 184 7.72 -13.84 -6.99
N LYS A 185 7.26 -12.87 -6.20
CA LYS A 185 7.13 -12.94 -4.75
C LYS A 185 5.71 -12.56 -4.33
N PRO A 186 4.75 -13.47 -4.49
CA PRO A 186 3.37 -13.25 -4.07
C PRO A 186 3.22 -13.35 -2.56
N LEU A 187 2.29 -12.56 -2.02
CA LEU A 187 1.88 -12.63 -0.61
C LEU A 187 0.42 -12.21 -0.47
N TRP A 188 -0.16 -12.55 0.67
CA TRP A 188 -1.41 -11.98 1.14
C TRP A 188 -1.14 -10.85 2.12
N VAL A 189 -1.74 -9.69 1.90
CA VAL A 189 -1.85 -8.64 2.90
C VAL A 189 -3.24 -8.74 3.53
N VAL A 190 -3.27 -8.77 4.86
CA VAL A 190 -4.48 -9.02 5.65
C VAL A 190 -4.60 -8.04 6.81
N ASP A 191 -5.71 -8.08 7.54
CA ASP A 191 -5.92 -7.27 8.75
C ASP A 191 -5.79 -5.76 8.49
N PHE A 192 -6.36 -5.31 7.38
CA PHE A 192 -6.48 -3.88 7.07
C PHE A 192 -7.28 -3.14 8.14
N PRO A 193 -7.07 -1.83 8.35
CA PRO A 193 -8.03 -1.02 9.07
C PRO A 193 -9.43 -1.12 8.42
N LEU A 194 -10.47 -1.23 9.23
CA LEU A 194 -11.85 -1.18 8.72
C LEU A 194 -12.23 0.22 8.27
N LEU A 195 -11.73 1.21 9.00
CA LEU A 195 -12.08 2.62 8.87
C LEU A 195 -10.83 3.49 8.82
N GLU A 196 -10.89 4.55 8.04
CA GLU A 196 -9.90 5.63 7.99
C GLU A 196 -10.53 6.93 8.49
N TRP A 197 -9.78 7.66 9.33
CA TRP A 197 -10.19 8.98 9.80
C TRP A 197 -9.77 10.05 8.78
N ASP A 198 -10.71 10.89 8.39
CA ASP A 198 -10.45 12.02 7.51
C ASP A 198 -10.43 13.33 8.33
N GLU A 199 -9.28 14.00 8.31
CA GLU A 199 -9.07 15.24 9.06
C GLU A 199 -9.84 16.43 8.48
N GLU A 200 -10.16 16.45 7.19
CA GLU A 200 -10.89 17.55 6.57
C GLU A 200 -12.36 17.49 6.91
N THR A 201 -12.96 16.30 6.80
CA THR A 201 -14.38 16.10 7.05
C THR A 201 -14.70 15.71 8.50
N GLN A 202 -13.68 15.43 9.32
CA GLN A 202 -13.79 15.04 10.73
C GLN A 202 -14.72 13.85 10.92
N ARG A 203 -14.59 12.83 10.07
CA ARG A 203 -15.37 11.59 10.14
C ARG A 203 -14.59 10.38 9.64
N PHE A 204 -15.09 9.20 9.95
CA PHE A 204 -14.58 7.95 9.40
C PHE A 204 -15.14 7.67 8.00
N TYR A 205 -14.30 7.09 7.17
CA TYR A 205 -14.64 6.45 5.90
C TYR A 205 -14.30 4.97 5.96
N ALA A 206 -15.01 4.15 5.20
CA ALA A 206 -14.62 2.76 5.03
C ALA A 206 -13.34 2.70 4.19
N MET A 207 -12.32 1.99 4.66
CA MET A 207 -11.07 1.85 3.91
C MET A 207 -11.29 1.12 2.57
N HIS A 208 -12.17 0.13 2.54
CA HIS A 208 -12.52 -0.61 1.32
C HIS A 208 -13.98 -0.35 0.91
N HIS A 209 -14.91 -0.88 1.68
CA HIS A 209 -16.33 -0.82 1.35
C HIS A 209 -17.20 -0.87 2.62
N PRO A 210 -18.36 -0.17 2.69
CA PRO A 210 -19.25 -0.19 3.85
C PRO A 210 -19.83 -1.58 4.20
N PHE A 211 -19.73 -2.55 3.30
CA PHE A 211 -20.17 -3.94 3.53
C PHE A 211 -19.05 -4.90 3.90
N THR A 212 -17.83 -4.42 4.07
CA THR A 212 -16.70 -5.22 4.57
C THR A 212 -16.93 -5.56 6.03
N SER A 213 -16.83 -6.85 6.38
CA SER A 213 -16.99 -7.31 7.76
C SER A 213 -15.78 -6.90 8.62
N PRO A 214 -15.99 -6.40 9.84
CA PRO A 214 -14.93 -6.33 10.83
C PRO A 214 -14.47 -7.73 11.23
N LYS A 215 -13.25 -7.84 11.76
CA LYS A 215 -12.84 -9.04 12.48
C LYS A 215 -13.79 -9.27 13.68
N PRO A 216 -14.26 -10.51 13.92
CA PRO A 216 -15.24 -10.78 14.99
C PRO A 216 -14.80 -10.30 16.36
N GLU A 217 -13.52 -10.47 16.70
CA GLU A 217 -12.94 -10.05 17.98
C GLU A 217 -12.89 -8.52 18.16
N ASP A 218 -12.91 -7.75 17.07
CA ASP A 218 -12.83 -6.29 17.07
C ASP A 218 -14.20 -5.60 17.06
N ILE A 219 -15.29 -6.34 16.89
CA ILE A 219 -16.67 -5.78 16.88
C ILE A 219 -16.98 -4.91 18.12
N PRO A 220 -16.55 -5.25 19.35
CA PRO A 220 -16.77 -4.37 20.50
C PRO A 220 -16.11 -3.00 20.36
N LEU A 221 -14.96 -2.90 19.66
CA LEU A 221 -14.22 -1.66 19.45
C LEU A 221 -14.98 -0.65 18.58
N MET A 222 -15.92 -1.10 17.76
CA MET A 222 -16.73 -0.19 16.94
C MET A 222 -17.46 0.87 17.74
N ASN A 223 -17.75 0.60 19.04
CA ASN A 223 -18.41 1.56 19.93
C ASN A 223 -17.46 2.44 20.73
N THR A 224 -16.20 2.05 20.89
CA THR A 224 -15.25 2.68 21.82
C THR A 224 -14.03 3.29 21.11
N ASP A 225 -13.53 2.63 20.10
CA ASP A 225 -12.35 3.06 19.33
C ASP A 225 -12.42 2.52 17.89
N PRO A 226 -13.35 3.05 17.06
CA PRO A 226 -13.60 2.53 15.71
C PRO A 226 -12.37 2.59 14.80
N GLY A 227 -11.41 3.48 15.06
CA GLY A 227 -10.15 3.56 14.31
C GLY A 227 -9.20 2.38 14.51
N LYS A 228 -9.44 1.53 15.53
CA LYS A 228 -8.64 0.32 15.78
C LYS A 228 -9.27 -0.97 15.28
N VAL A 229 -10.46 -0.89 14.71
CA VAL A 229 -11.16 -2.07 14.19
C VAL A 229 -10.48 -2.54 12.92
N ARG A 230 -10.10 -3.83 12.88
CA ARG A 230 -9.55 -4.45 11.69
C ARG A 230 -10.66 -5.02 10.81
N ALA A 231 -10.46 -4.89 9.51
CA ALA A 231 -11.31 -5.48 8.49
C ALA A 231 -10.99 -6.97 8.28
N ASN A 232 -11.99 -7.75 7.96
CA ASN A 232 -11.84 -9.09 7.42
C ASN A 232 -11.66 -9.00 5.89
N ALA A 233 -10.63 -8.23 5.49
CA ALA A 233 -10.23 -7.95 4.12
C ALA A 233 -8.84 -8.49 3.84
N TYR A 234 -8.57 -8.73 2.57
CA TYR A 234 -7.34 -9.36 2.09
C TYR A 234 -7.05 -8.94 0.67
N ASP A 235 -5.77 -8.63 0.40
CA ASP A 235 -5.27 -8.34 -0.92
C ASP A 235 -4.18 -9.34 -1.30
N MET A 236 -4.21 -9.81 -2.55
CA MET A 236 -3.11 -10.55 -3.14
C MET A 236 -2.18 -9.57 -3.82
N VAL A 237 -0.94 -9.55 -3.35
CA VAL A 237 0.12 -8.67 -3.87
C VAL A 237 1.22 -9.51 -4.51
N ILE A 238 1.67 -9.11 -5.69
CA ILE A 238 2.81 -9.73 -6.38
C ILE A 238 3.76 -8.62 -6.82
N ASN A 239 5.01 -8.67 -6.34
CA ASN A 239 6.07 -7.75 -6.78
C ASN A 239 5.75 -6.24 -6.63
N GLY A 240 5.03 -5.88 -5.60
CA GLY A 240 4.63 -4.49 -5.36
C GLY A 240 3.34 -4.06 -6.09
N VAL A 241 2.62 -5.01 -6.66
CA VAL A 241 1.36 -4.77 -7.37
C VAL A 241 0.24 -5.57 -6.70
N GLU A 242 -0.81 -4.91 -6.26
CA GLU A 242 -2.08 -5.53 -5.88
C GLU A 242 -2.71 -6.13 -7.14
N VAL A 243 -2.80 -7.45 -7.20
CA VAL A 243 -3.37 -8.17 -8.35
C VAL A 243 -4.81 -8.58 -8.12
N GLY A 244 -5.26 -8.60 -6.88
CA GLY A 244 -6.64 -8.87 -6.51
C GLY A 244 -6.90 -8.49 -5.06
N GLY A 245 -8.11 -8.04 -4.77
CA GLY A 245 -8.52 -7.67 -3.42
C GLY A 245 -9.96 -8.08 -3.14
N GLY A 246 -10.25 -8.32 -1.87
CA GLY A 246 -11.56 -8.76 -1.43
C GLY A 246 -11.77 -8.74 0.07
N SER A 247 -12.93 -9.19 0.49
CA SER A 247 -13.27 -9.28 1.91
C SER A 247 -14.38 -10.29 2.18
N ILE A 248 -14.48 -10.70 3.42
CA ILE A 248 -15.73 -11.27 3.95
C ILE A 248 -16.71 -10.13 4.17
N ARG A 249 -17.97 -10.35 3.78
CA ARG A 249 -19.01 -9.32 3.80
C ARG A 249 -19.83 -9.37 5.09
N ILE A 250 -20.36 -8.22 5.48
CA ILE A 250 -21.40 -8.17 6.50
C ILE A 250 -22.69 -8.74 5.89
N HIS A 251 -23.29 -9.71 6.57
CA HIS A 251 -24.59 -10.30 6.20
C HIS A 251 -25.63 -10.17 7.33
N ASP A 252 -25.20 -9.74 8.51
CA ASP A 252 -26.07 -9.44 9.65
C ASP A 252 -26.53 -7.98 9.60
N SER A 253 -27.86 -7.76 9.66
CA SER A 253 -28.44 -6.42 9.53
C SER A 253 -28.12 -5.50 10.71
N ALA A 254 -27.93 -6.04 11.92
CA ALA A 254 -27.61 -5.23 13.09
C ALA A 254 -26.16 -4.75 13.03
N LEU A 255 -25.25 -5.64 12.62
CA LEU A 255 -23.85 -5.28 12.39
C LEU A 255 -23.71 -4.26 11.25
N GLN A 256 -24.49 -4.40 10.17
CA GLN A 256 -24.50 -3.45 9.07
C GLN A 256 -24.97 -2.05 9.49
N SER A 257 -26.04 -1.98 10.32
CA SER A 257 -26.50 -0.71 10.87
C SER A 257 -25.43 -0.04 11.72
N LYS A 258 -24.74 -0.81 12.55
CA LYS A 258 -23.63 -0.32 13.37
C LYS A 258 -22.45 0.20 12.53
N MET A 259 -22.15 -0.46 11.41
CA MET A 259 -21.14 0.01 10.46
C MET A 259 -21.53 1.37 9.86
N PHE A 260 -22.79 1.56 9.48
CA PHE A 260 -23.28 2.84 8.98
C PHE A 260 -23.23 3.95 10.05
N ASP A 261 -23.54 3.62 11.31
CA ASP A 261 -23.40 4.56 12.42
C ASP A 261 -21.94 5.03 12.57
N CYS A 262 -20.95 4.13 12.50
CA CYS A 262 -19.53 4.48 12.52
C CYS A 262 -19.11 5.40 11.36
N LEU A 263 -19.74 5.26 10.20
CA LEU A 263 -19.51 6.06 9.01
C LEU A 263 -20.28 7.41 9.02
N GLY A 264 -21.13 7.63 10.05
CA GLY A 264 -21.93 8.85 10.19
C GLY A 264 -23.12 8.93 9.25
N PHE A 265 -23.62 7.79 8.71
CA PHE A 265 -24.86 7.79 7.94
C PHE A 265 -26.06 7.94 8.86
N THR A 266 -27.03 8.76 8.45
CA THR A 266 -28.39 8.66 9.03
C THR A 266 -29.09 7.44 8.47
N HIS A 267 -30.10 6.95 9.20
CA HIS A 267 -30.91 5.81 8.73
C HIS A 267 -31.52 6.06 7.35
N GLU A 268 -32.02 7.28 7.11
CA GLU A 268 -32.62 7.69 5.85
C GLU A 268 -31.58 7.70 4.71
N ALA A 269 -30.37 8.21 4.97
CA ALA A 269 -29.30 8.23 3.99
C ALA A 269 -28.83 6.80 3.62
N ALA A 270 -28.65 5.94 4.61
CA ALA A 270 -28.31 4.54 4.40
C ALA A 270 -29.41 3.80 3.61
N GLN A 271 -30.69 4.05 3.95
CA GLN A 271 -31.84 3.46 3.26
C GLN A 271 -31.95 3.97 1.80
N ALA A 272 -31.70 5.25 1.56
CA ALA A 272 -31.74 5.82 0.21
C ALA A 272 -30.66 5.25 -0.71
N GLN A 273 -29.44 5.03 -0.19
CA GLN A 273 -28.31 4.53 -0.97
C GLN A 273 -28.27 3.00 -1.08
N PHE A 274 -28.55 2.29 0.01
CA PHE A 274 -28.32 0.85 0.13
C PHE A 274 -29.57 0.06 0.51
N GLY A 275 -30.75 0.70 0.57
CA GLY A 275 -31.99 0.09 1.05
C GLY A 275 -32.40 -1.15 0.26
N PHE A 276 -32.11 -1.20 -1.04
CA PHE A 276 -32.37 -2.38 -1.87
C PHE A 276 -31.58 -3.61 -1.40
N LEU A 277 -30.28 -3.43 -1.09
CA LEU A 277 -29.42 -4.52 -0.62
C LEU A 277 -29.72 -4.90 0.83
N MET A 278 -29.90 -3.91 1.71
CA MET A 278 -30.34 -4.14 3.10
C MET A 278 -31.69 -4.83 3.17
N GLY A 279 -32.59 -4.50 2.23
CA GLY A 279 -33.90 -5.16 2.07
C GLY A 279 -33.75 -6.63 1.69
N ALA A 280 -32.82 -6.95 0.76
CA ALA A 280 -32.53 -8.31 0.35
C ALA A 280 -31.98 -9.16 1.51
N PHE A 281 -31.14 -8.60 2.36
CA PHE A 281 -30.57 -9.31 3.52
C PHE A 281 -31.65 -9.78 4.53
N LYS A 282 -32.81 -9.11 4.59
CA LYS A 282 -33.93 -9.53 5.44
C LYS A 282 -34.50 -10.89 5.04
N PHE A 283 -34.28 -11.35 3.82
CA PHE A 283 -34.68 -12.67 3.35
C PHE A 283 -33.67 -13.78 3.63
N GLY A 284 -32.55 -13.46 4.30
CA GLY A 284 -31.51 -14.38 4.72
C GLY A 284 -30.34 -14.43 3.76
N ALA A 285 -29.37 -13.52 3.92
CA ALA A 285 -28.09 -13.62 3.25
C ALA A 285 -27.19 -14.63 3.99
N PRO A 286 -26.54 -15.58 3.29
CA PRO A 286 -25.55 -16.46 3.91
C PRO A 286 -24.29 -15.68 4.26
N PRO A 287 -23.42 -16.18 5.15
CA PRO A 287 -22.04 -15.75 5.22
C PRO A 287 -21.42 -15.85 3.83
N HIS A 288 -20.77 -14.81 3.36
CA HIS A 288 -20.20 -14.78 2.01
C HIS A 288 -18.98 -13.87 1.95
N GLY A 289 -18.16 -14.08 0.95
CA GLY A 289 -16.97 -13.31 0.65
C GLY A 289 -16.44 -13.64 -0.72
N GLY A 290 -15.46 -12.89 -1.17
CA GLY A 290 -14.88 -13.10 -2.49
C GLY A 290 -13.69 -12.21 -2.73
N ILE A 291 -13.17 -12.29 -3.95
CA ILE A 291 -12.05 -11.50 -4.41
C ILE A 291 -12.28 -11.10 -5.87
N ALA A 292 -11.82 -9.91 -6.25
CA ALA A 292 -11.77 -9.47 -7.63
C ALA A 292 -10.32 -9.29 -8.09
N PHE A 293 -9.98 -9.82 -9.26
CA PHE A 293 -8.66 -9.69 -9.84
C PHE A 293 -8.62 -8.60 -10.90
N GLY A 294 -7.54 -7.81 -10.90
CA GLY A 294 -7.21 -6.92 -11.99
C GLY A 294 -6.66 -7.70 -13.18
N PHE A 295 -7.52 -8.09 -14.13
CA PHE A 295 -7.11 -8.91 -15.26
C PHE A 295 -5.97 -8.28 -16.06
N ASP A 296 -6.04 -6.98 -16.35
CA ASP A 296 -4.98 -6.27 -17.07
C ASP A 296 -3.65 -6.24 -16.30
N ARG A 297 -3.70 -6.15 -14.96
CA ARG A 297 -2.50 -6.22 -14.10
C ARG A 297 -1.84 -7.60 -14.20
N LEU A 298 -2.61 -8.68 -14.13
CA LEU A 298 -2.10 -10.03 -14.29
C LEU A 298 -1.58 -10.27 -15.72
N ALA A 299 -2.30 -9.84 -16.73
CA ALA A 299 -1.90 -9.98 -18.12
C ALA A 299 -0.58 -9.24 -18.41
N SER A 300 -0.42 -8.00 -17.94
CA SER A 300 0.83 -7.24 -18.09
C SER A 300 2.00 -7.91 -17.36
N MET A 301 1.75 -8.44 -16.17
CA MET A 301 2.76 -9.16 -15.38
C MET A 301 3.20 -10.44 -16.07
N PHE A 302 2.27 -11.24 -16.59
CA PHE A 302 2.57 -12.45 -17.34
C PHE A 302 3.29 -12.17 -18.66
N ALA A 303 2.99 -11.04 -19.31
CA ALA A 303 3.70 -10.60 -20.52
C ALA A 303 5.06 -9.92 -20.25
N GLY A 304 5.41 -9.68 -18.97
CA GLY A 304 6.65 -8.99 -18.59
C GLY A 304 6.66 -7.49 -18.94
N LEU A 305 5.48 -6.87 -19.07
CA LEU A 305 5.29 -5.48 -19.46
C LEU A 305 5.27 -4.54 -18.24
N ASP A 306 5.69 -3.31 -18.43
CA ASP A 306 5.73 -2.29 -17.37
C ASP A 306 4.43 -1.50 -17.23
N SER A 307 3.55 -1.59 -18.24
CA SER A 307 2.31 -0.81 -18.30
C SER A 307 1.13 -1.67 -18.71
N ILE A 308 0.01 -1.53 -17.99
CA ILE A 308 -1.26 -2.14 -18.38
C ILE A 308 -1.80 -1.59 -19.71
N ARG A 309 -1.34 -0.42 -20.17
CA ARG A 309 -1.74 0.17 -21.45
C ARG A 309 -1.41 -0.72 -22.64
N ASP A 310 -0.38 -1.55 -22.51
CA ASP A 310 0.06 -2.46 -23.58
C ASP A 310 -0.83 -3.71 -23.71
N VAL A 311 -1.69 -3.96 -22.72
CA VAL A 311 -2.63 -5.11 -22.70
C VAL A 311 -4.11 -4.70 -22.72
N ILE A 312 -4.43 -3.41 -22.55
CA ILE A 312 -5.79 -2.87 -22.68
C ILE A 312 -6.10 -2.69 -24.16
N ALA A 313 -7.22 -3.25 -24.63
CA ALA A 313 -7.61 -3.21 -26.04
C ALA A 313 -7.84 -1.78 -26.57
N PHE A 314 -8.37 -0.88 -25.72
CA PHE A 314 -8.71 0.51 -26.10
C PHE A 314 -8.20 1.50 -25.03
N PRO A 315 -6.87 1.72 -24.92
CA PRO A 315 -6.30 2.59 -23.90
C PRO A 315 -6.66 4.05 -24.19
N LYS A 316 -7.10 4.77 -23.16
CA LYS A 316 -7.35 6.20 -23.24
C LYS A 316 -6.06 7.01 -23.09
N ASN A 317 -5.99 8.16 -23.76
CA ASN A 317 -4.90 9.10 -23.59
C ASN A 317 -5.02 9.89 -22.27
N ASN A 318 -4.06 10.79 -22.00
CA ASN A 318 -4.02 11.60 -20.79
C ASN A 318 -5.22 12.56 -20.63
N SER A 319 -5.95 12.85 -21.72
CA SER A 319 -7.18 13.64 -21.70
C SER A 319 -8.44 12.78 -21.50
N GLY A 320 -8.29 11.48 -21.22
CA GLY A 320 -9.39 10.55 -21.07
C GLY A 320 -10.07 10.17 -22.40
N ARG A 321 -9.47 10.52 -23.55
CA ARG A 321 -10.03 10.26 -24.88
C ARG A 321 -9.58 8.90 -25.39
N ASP A 322 -10.53 8.13 -25.90
CA ASP A 322 -10.26 6.94 -26.69
C ASP A 322 -9.96 7.38 -28.13
N VAL A 323 -8.72 7.19 -28.54
CA VAL A 323 -8.26 7.65 -29.87
C VAL A 323 -8.64 6.69 -31.01
N MET A 324 -9.11 5.48 -30.68
CA MET A 324 -9.52 4.49 -31.65
C MET A 324 -10.93 4.79 -32.19
N ILE A 325 -11.86 5.09 -31.27
CA ILE A 325 -13.27 5.36 -31.61
C ILE A 325 -13.64 6.85 -31.48
N ASP A 326 -12.66 7.69 -31.22
CA ASP A 326 -12.83 9.16 -31.09
C ASP A 326 -13.85 9.56 -30.01
N SER A 327 -13.87 8.85 -28.88
CA SER A 327 -14.77 9.07 -27.75
C SER A 327 -14.06 9.82 -26.60
N PRO A 328 -14.75 10.71 -25.85
CA PRO A 328 -16.17 11.08 -25.99
C PRO A 328 -16.42 11.95 -27.22
N SER A 329 -17.58 11.79 -27.85
CA SER A 329 -18.08 12.58 -28.92
C SER A 329 -19.29 13.41 -28.48
N GLU A 330 -19.60 14.45 -29.22
CA GLU A 330 -20.81 15.24 -28.98
C GLU A 330 -22.07 14.37 -29.18
N ILE A 331 -23.05 14.57 -28.32
CA ILE A 331 -24.36 13.95 -28.49
C ILE A 331 -25.34 14.91 -29.13
N SER A 332 -26.32 14.39 -29.88
CA SER A 332 -27.26 15.23 -30.60
C SER A 332 -28.25 15.92 -29.65
N PRO A 333 -28.83 17.06 -30.06
CA PRO A 333 -29.88 17.73 -29.29
C PRO A 333 -31.08 16.83 -28.98
N GLU A 334 -31.42 15.91 -29.90
CA GLU A 334 -32.47 14.91 -29.69
C GLU A 334 -32.16 13.98 -28.54
N GLN A 335 -30.92 13.47 -28.45
CA GLN A 335 -30.46 12.62 -27.37
C GLN A 335 -30.44 13.37 -26.03
N PHE A 336 -30.04 14.65 -26.00
CA PHE A 336 -30.17 15.47 -24.79
C PHE A 336 -31.63 15.54 -24.29
N LYS A 337 -32.55 15.72 -25.21
CA LYS A 337 -33.97 15.80 -24.89
C LYS A 337 -34.52 14.48 -24.38
N GLU A 338 -34.14 13.35 -24.98
CA GLU A 338 -34.53 12.02 -24.53
C GLU A 338 -33.99 11.71 -23.12
N LEU A 339 -32.78 12.16 -22.82
CA LEU A 339 -32.15 11.99 -21.51
C LEU A 339 -32.64 12.97 -20.45
N GLY A 340 -33.45 13.98 -20.82
CA GLY A 340 -33.91 15.04 -19.92
C GLY A 340 -32.78 15.95 -19.43
N ILE A 341 -31.67 16.04 -20.16
CA ILE A 341 -30.51 16.91 -19.89
C ILE A 341 -30.70 18.21 -20.66
N GLN A 342 -30.51 19.34 -19.97
CA GLN A 342 -30.57 20.68 -20.58
C GLN A 342 -29.18 21.25 -20.77
#